data_337897bcead366dc123f8775553b8d8c
#
_entry.id   337897bcead366dc123f8775553b8d8c
#
_cell.length_a   1.000
_cell.length_b   1.000
_cell.length_c   1.000
_cell.angle_alpha   90.00
_cell.angle_beta   90.00
_cell.angle_gamma   90.00
#
_symmetry.space_group_name_H-M   'P 1'
#
loop_
_entity.id
_entity.type
_entity.pdbx_description
1 polymer ?
#
loop_
_entity_poly.entity_id
_entity_poly.type
_entity_poly.pdbx_seq_one_letter_code
_entity_poly.pdbx_strand_id
1 'polypeptide(L)'
;MTKLLLIAIVLAGCHEKEEVTPPPPPLRPDPEPVADQKATAKDCEPTDPSRELKPLTFDERSIPEGMRLADQGRNELKTGESAEVDRSTKEQMITSAVNDFLTALAADPYNVNATYGLAAAYAQIGRKQCSINLLTRLLQMRPHPSKHGEVEAAIDRLLGRKQALDPDFMPMRRDERFRTLIEKMCEGTNDPNCVYGAQKEGRER
;
A
#
# COMPACT_ATOMS: atom_id res chain seq x y z
N MET A 1 20.44 69.50 54.53
CA MET A 1 19.01 69.65 54.16
C MET A 1 18.48 68.34 53.68
N THR A 2 17.92 67.53 54.59
CA THR A 2 17.56 66.14 54.34
C THR A 2 16.05 66.07 54.19
N LYS A 3 15.55 65.74 52.99
CA LYS A 3 14.11 65.52 52.76
C LYS A 3 13.80 64.07 52.98
N LEU A 4 13.08 63.78 54.05
CA LEU A 4 12.46 62.48 54.30
C LEU A 4 11.26 62.30 53.36
N LEU A 5 11.25 61.23 52.59
CA LEU A 5 10.13 60.82 51.76
C LEU A 5 9.40 59.68 52.45
N LEU A 6 8.20 59.96 52.98
CA LEU A 6 7.31 58.99 53.59
C LEU A 6 6.60 58.17 52.43
N ILE A 7 6.88 56.90 52.37
CA ILE A 7 6.19 55.99 51.48
C ILE A 7 5.04 55.36 52.30
N ALA A 8 3.82 55.69 51.87
CA ALA A 8 2.62 55.05 52.42
C ALA A 8 2.37 53.71 51.62
N ILE A 9 2.47 52.62 52.37
CA ILE A 9 2.14 51.29 51.79
C ILE A 9 0.63 51.08 51.92
N VAL A 10 -0.09 51.10 50.80
CA VAL A 10 -1.50 50.75 50.77
C VAL A 10 -1.55 49.21 50.64
N LEU A 11 -1.98 48.53 51.67
CA LEU A 11 -2.32 47.12 51.65
C LEU A 11 -3.68 46.97 51.01
N ALA A 12 -3.66 46.70 49.71
CA ALA A 12 -4.84 46.21 48.94
C ALA A 12 -5.02 44.74 49.29
N GLY A 13 -6.04 44.41 50.06
CA GLY A 13 -6.45 43.03 50.33
C GLY A 13 -6.93 42.36 49.04
N CYS A 14 -6.19 41.40 48.56
CA CYS A 14 -6.66 40.49 47.52
C CYS A 14 -7.76 39.61 48.11
N HIS A 15 -8.98 39.86 47.73
CA HIS A 15 -10.10 38.96 47.98
C HIS A 15 -9.92 37.79 46.99
N GLU A 16 -9.41 36.69 47.49
CA GLU A 16 -9.30 35.44 46.72
C GLU A 16 -10.70 34.92 46.45
N LYS A 17 -11.19 35.14 45.24
CA LYS A 17 -12.41 34.45 44.76
C LYS A 17 -12.07 32.97 44.68
N GLU A 18 -12.69 32.17 45.51
CA GLU A 18 -12.71 30.72 45.40
C GLU A 18 -13.30 30.37 44.01
N GLU A 19 -12.41 30.06 43.08
CA GLU A 19 -12.76 29.61 41.76
C GLU A 19 -13.33 28.20 41.89
N VAL A 20 -14.66 28.08 41.90
CA VAL A 20 -15.34 26.79 41.90
C VAL A 20 -15.00 26.12 40.56
N THR A 21 -13.99 25.25 40.61
CA THR A 21 -13.66 24.42 39.47
C THR A 21 -14.89 23.54 39.11
N PRO A 22 -15.39 23.63 37.87
CA PRO A 22 -16.49 22.75 37.45
C PRO A 22 -16.04 21.29 37.62
N PRO A 23 -16.96 20.40 38.05
CA PRO A 23 -16.63 18.98 38.19
C PRO A 23 -16.04 18.46 36.87
N PRO A 24 -15.00 17.62 36.93
CA PRO A 24 -14.41 17.04 35.72
C PRO A 24 -15.51 16.38 34.88
N PRO A 25 -15.48 16.56 33.55
CA PRO A 25 -16.45 15.89 32.70
C PRO A 25 -16.39 14.38 32.96
N PRO A 26 -17.53 13.67 32.92
CA PRO A 26 -17.56 12.25 33.15
C PRO A 26 -16.54 11.60 32.20
N LEU A 27 -15.64 10.80 32.80
CA LEU A 27 -14.67 10.00 32.04
C LEU A 27 -15.45 9.31 30.92
N ARG A 28 -15.11 9.63 29.68
CA ARG A 28 -15.59 8.81 28.55
C ARG A 28 -15.20 7.39 28.90
N PRO A 29 -16.14 6.42 28.84
CA PRO A 29 -15.75 5.03 28.98
C PRO A 29 -14.55 4.83 28.05
N ASP A 30 -13.48 4.27 28.59
CA ASP A 30 -12.33 3.87 27.78
C ASP A 30 -12.91 3.15 26.56
N PRO A 31 -12.46 3.49 25.33
CA PRO A 31 -12.89 2.75 24.18
C PRO A 31 -12.61 1.29 24.54
N GLU A 32 -13.69 0.47 24.56
CA GLU A 32 -13.54 -0.97 24.74
C GLU A 32 -12.39 -1.39 23.81
N PRO A 33 -11.40 -2.17 24.31
CA PRO A 33 -10.31 -2.61 23.48
C PRO A 33 -11.01 -3.18 22.25
N VAL A 34 -10.84 -2.47 21.11
CA VAL A 34 -11.32 -2.96 19.82
C VAL A 34 -10.61 -4.27 19.71
N ALA A 35 -11.33 -5.34 20.09
CA ALA A 35 -10.87 -6.72 20.01
C ALA A 35 -10.32 -6.78 18.59
N ASP A 36 -9.01 -7.08 18.47
CA ASP A 36 -8.32 -7.22 17.21
C ASP A 36 -9.30 -7.71 16.14
N GLN A 37 -10.02 -6.82 15.55
CA GLN A 37 -10.58 -7.01 14.24
C GLN A 37 -9.37 -7.04 13.31
N LYS A 38 -8.56 -8.05 13.53
CA LYS A 38 -7.87 -8.74 12.47
C LYS A 38 -9.01 -9.09 11.52
N ALA A 39 -9.39 -8.06 10.75
CA ALA A 39 -10.27 -8.25 9.64
C ALA A 39 -9.55 -9.34 8.87
N THR A 40 -10.04 -10.56 9.03
CA THR A 40 -9.76 -11.65 8.11
C THR A 40 -10.42 -11.17 6.84
N ALA A 41 -9.76 -10.19 6.20
CA ALA A 41 -10.15 -9.67 4.92
C ALA A 41 -10.20 -10.92 4.04
N LYS A 42 -11.44 -11.36 3.76
CA LYS A 42 -11.69 -12.59 3.03
C LYS A 42 -10.85 -12.51 1.76
N ASP A 43 -9.97 -13.47 1.57
CA ASP A 43 -9.14 -13.51 0.37
C ASP A 43 -10.05 -13.60 -0.87
N CYS A 44 -9.58 -13.12 -2.00
CA CYS A 44 -10.37 -13.10 -3.23
C CYS A 44 -10.63 -14.53 -3.73
N GLU A 45 -11.72 -14.70 -4.45
CA GLU A 45 -11.96 -15.95 -5.17
C GLU A 45 -10.96 -16.10 -6.34
N PRO A 46 -10.49 -17.34 -6.63
CA PRO A 46 -9.58 -17.57 -7.75
C PRO A 46 -10.15 -17.12 -9.09
N THR A 47 -9.32 -16.46 -9.89
CA THR A 47 -9.65 -16.07 -11.27
C THR A 47 -8.97 -17.04 -12.24
N ASP A 48 -9.70 -17.49 -13.26
CA ASP A 48 -9.15 -18.33 -14.32
C ASP A 48 -8.19 -17.53 -15.21
N PRO A 49 -6.89 -17.88 -15.25
CA PRO A 49 -5.90 -17.18 -16.06
C PRO A 49 -6.06 -17.37 -17.57
N SER A 50 -6.79 -18.42 -18.01
CA SER A 50 -7.06 -18.68 -19.43
C SER A 50 -8.20 -17.82 -19.97
N ARG A 51 -8.97 -17.19 -19.09
CA ARG A 51 -10.10 -16.36 -19.47
C ARG A 51 -9.61 -15.04 -20.04
N GLU A 52 -10.13 -14.66 -21.21
CA GLU A 52 -9.86 -13.34 -21.77
C GLU A 52 -10.30 -12.22 -20.84
N LEU A 53 -9.50 -11.16 -20.82
CA LEU A 53 -9.82 -9.97 -20.07
C LEU A 53 -11.11 -9.34 -20.64
N LYS A 54 -12.19 -9.40 -19.86
CA LYS A 54 -13.43 -8.75 -20.27
C LYS A 54 -13.22 -7.25 -20.34
N PRO A 55 -13.67 -6.58 -21.42
CA PRO A 55 -13.72 -5.13 -21.44
C PRO A 55 -14.52 -4.63 -20.24
N LEU A 56 -13.96 -3.69 -19.50
CA LEU A 56 -14.69 -3.01 -18.45
C LEU A 56 -15.46 -1.86 -19.07
N THR A 57 -16.74 -1.79 -18.77
CA THR A 57 -17.56 -0.61 -19.09
C THR A 57 -17.23 0.49 -18.08
N PHE A 58 -16.93 1.66 -18.57
CA PHE A 58 -16.73 2.87 -17.76
C PHE A 58 -17.33 4.06 -18.52
N ASP A 59 -17.93 4.97 -17.80
CA ASP A 59 -18.59 6.12 -18.39
C ASP A 59 -17.56 7.11 -18.94
N GLU A 60 -16.46 7.29 -18.19
CA GLU A 60 -15.38 8.17 -18.58
C GLU A 60 -14.04 7.57 -18.13
N ARG A 61 -13.06 7.46 -19.05
CA ARG A 61 -11.72 6.99 -18.77
C ARG A 61 -10.75 8.15 -18.67
N SER A 62 -10.04 8.25 -17.56
CA SER A 62 -9.00 9.25 -17.35
C SER A 62 -7.63 8.60 -17.14
N ILE A 63 -6.88 8.40 -18.22
CA ILE A 63 -5.51 7.86 -18.16
C ILE A 63 -4.58 8.73 -17.29
N PRO A 64 -4.56 10.09 -17.44
CA PRO A 64 -3.70 10.94 -16.62
C PRO A 64 -4.00 10.84 -15.13
N GLU A 65 -5.27 10.79 -14.75
CA GLU A 65 -5.68 10.65 -13.35
C GLU A 65 -5.32 9.26 -12.80
N GLY A 66 -5.55 8.20 -13.57
CA GLY A 66 -5.15 6.85 -13.22
C GLY A 66 -3.63 6.75 -13.00
N MET A 67 -2.82 7.40 -13.83
CA MET A 67 -1.36 7.45 -13.66
C MET A 67 -0.95 8.19 -12.40
N ARG A 68 -1.52 9.38 -12.17
CA ARG A 68 -1.22 10.20 -10.99
C ARG A 68 -1.49 9.44 -9.68
N LEU A 69 -2.66 8.82 -9.59
CA LEU A 69 -3.05 8.03 -8.41
C LEU A 69 -2.19 6.76 -8.25
N ALA A 70 -1.84 6.09 -9.34
CA ALA A 70 -0.94 4.95 -9.29
C ALA A 70 0.47 5.33 -8.79
N ASP A 71 0.97 6.50 -9.18
CA ASP A 71 2.24 7.02 -8.69
C ASP A 71 2.18 7.42 -7.22
N GLN A 72 1.06 8.00 -6.77
CA GLN A 72 0.82 8.31 -5.37
C GLN A 72 0.84 7.05 -4.50
N GLY A 73 0.04 6.05 -4.84
CA GLY A 73 0.01 4.78 -4.10
C GLY A 73 1.36 4.07 -4.07
N ARG A 74 2.15 4.16 -5.17
CA ARG A 74 3.51 3.61 -5.19
C ARG A 74 4.45 4.33 -4.22
N ASN A 75 4.35 5.65 -4.13
CA ASN A 75 5.15 6.43 -3.20
C ASN A 75 4.81 6.09 -1.75
N GLU A 76 3.55 5.86 -1.44
CA GLU A 76 3.11 5.44 -0.11
C GLU A 76 3.64 4.05 0.27
N LEU A 77 3.55 3.05 -0.64
CA LEU A 77 4.16 1.74 -0.41
C LEU A 77 5.65 1.87 -0.13
N LYS A 78 6.38 2.59 -0.98
CA LYS A 78 7.82 2.80 -0.83
C LYS A 78 8.18 3.49 0.48
N THR A 79 7.38 4.46 0.93
CA THR A 79 7.60 5.14 2.20
C THR A 79 7.34 4.19 3.37
N GLY A 80 6.31 3.35 3.28
CA GLY A 80 6.00 2.32 4.28
C GLY A 80 7.07 1.23 4.41
N GLU A 81 7.95 1.07 3.41
CA GLU A 81 9.08 0.13 3.44
C GLU A 81 10.32 0.69 4.14
N SER A 82 10.34 1.99 4.42
CA SER A 82 11.47 2.60 5.14
C SER A 82 11.66 1.95 6.51
N ALA A 83 12.90 1.66 6.86
CA ALA A 83 13.26 1.07 8.16
C ALA A 83 12.94 1.99 9.35
N GLU A 84 12.68 3.26 9.10
CA GLU A 84 12.36 4.27 10.12
C GLU A 84 10.87 4.32 10.46
N VAL A 85 10.04 3.62 9.69
CA VAL A 85 8.58 3.64 9.85
C VAL A 85 8.14 2.54 10.81
N ASP A 86 7.39 2.92 11.85
CA ASP A 86 6.80 1.95 12.77
C ASP A 86 5.70 1.12 12.10
N ARG A 87 5.36 -0.02 12.72
CA ARG A 87 4.40 -0.97 12.17
C ARG A 87 3.02 -0.36 11.90
N SER A 88 2.52 0.48 12.80
CA SER A 88 1.19 1.08 12.66
C SER A 88 1.15 2.03 11.47
N THR A 89 2.17 2.86 11.34
CA THR A 89 2.32 3.79 10.22
C THR A 89 2.47 3.03 8.90
N LYS A 90 3.24 1.93 8.88
CA LYS A 90 3.34 1.06 7.71
C LYS A 90 1.97 0.50 7.29
N GLU A 91 1.19 -0.02 8.22
CA GLU A 91 -0.16 -0.55 7.94
C GLU A 91 -1.10 0.54 7.40
N GLN A 92 -1.01 1.76 7.91
CA GLN A 92 -1.76 2.91 7.41
C GLN A 92 -1.35 3.27 5.98
N MET A 93 -0.05 3.34 5.69
CA MET A 93 0.47 3.63 4.36
C MET A 93 0.06 2.58 3.33
N ILE A 94 0.13 1.30 3.68
CA ILE A 94 -0.36 0.23 2.79
C ILE A 94 -1.86 0.39 2.53
N THR A 95 -2.65 0.73 3.55
CA THR A 95 -4.09 0.94 3.40
C THR A 95 -4.40 2.12 2.49
N SER A 96 -3.67 3.22 2.64
CA SER A 96 -3.78 4.40 1.77
C SER A 96 -3.41 4.05 0.34
N ALA A 97 -2.28 3.37 0.13
CA ALA A 97 -1.85 2.92 -1.19
C ALA A 97 -2.88 2.01 -1.87
N VAL A 98 -3.53 1.09 -1.12
CA VAL A 98 -4.63 0.26 -1.65
C VAL A 98 -5.77 1.13 -2.17
N ASN A 99 -6.18 2.15 -1.41
CA ASN A 99 -7.25 3.06 -1.82
C ASN A 99 -6.88 3.86 -3.07
N ASP A 100 -5.65 4.35 -3.16
CA ASP A 100 -5.16 5.08 -4.32
C ASP A 100 -5.12 4.19 -5.57
N PHE A 101 -4.63 2.96 -5.46
CA PHE A 101 -4.64 2.03 -6.59
C PHE A 101 -6.05 1.63 -7.02
N LEU A 102 -6.98 1.43 -6.09
CA LEU A 102 -8.38 1.14 -6.43
C LEU A 102 -9.02 2.33 -7.16
N THR A 103 -8.75 3.55 -6.70
CA THR A 103 -9.23 4.78 -7.36
C THR A 103 -8.56 4.97 -8.72
N ALA A 104 -7.26 4.67 -8.84
CA ALA A 104 -6.55 4.66 -10.11
C ALA A 104 -7.17 3.68 -11.12
N LEU A 105 -7.55 2.48 -10.68
CA LEU A 105 -8.22 1.48 -11.51
C LEU A 105 -9.67 1.84 -11.85
N ALA A 106 -10.33 2.63 -11.01
CA ALA A 106 -11.64 3.19 -11.34
C ALA A 106 -11.53 4.27 -12.43
N ALA A 107 -10.46 5.11 -12.37
CA ALA A 107 -10.18 6.13 -13.38
C ALA A 107 -9.63 5.53 -14.69
N ASP A 108 -8.73 4.56 -14.63
CA ASP A 108 -8.19 3.82 -15.78
C ASP A 108 -8.11 2.32 -15.47
N PRO A 109 -9.14 1.54 -15.83
CA PRO A 109 -9.19 0.10 -15.56
C PRO A 109 -8.05 -0.73 -16.18
N TYR A 110 -7.35 -0.17 -17.17
CA TYR A 110 -6.22 -0.83 -17.84
C TYR A 110 -4.86 -0.24 -17.41
N ASN A 111 -4.80 0.41 -16.27
CA ASN A 111 -3.57 0.94 -15.71
C ASN A 111 -2.69 -0.20 -15.17
N VAL A 112 -1.59 -0.47 -15.86
CA VAL A 112 -0.64 -1.54 -15.52
C VAL A 112 0.04 -1.28 -14.19
N ASN A 113 0.44 -0.02 -13.93
CA ASN A 113 1.12 0.36 -12.70
C ASN A 113 0.22 0.23 -11.46
N ALA A 114 -1.06 0.63 -11.59
CA ALA A 114 -2.03 0.46 -10.52
C ALA A 114 -2.36 -1.02 -10.28
N THR A 115 -2.50 -1.82 -11.33
CA THR A 115 -2.74 -3.27 -11.23
C THR A 115 -1.58 -3.96 -10.50
N TYR A 116 -0.35 -3.64 -10.87
CA TYR A 116 0.86 -4.18 -10.25
C TYR A 116 1.02 -3.71 -8.80
N GLY A 117 0.87 -2.41 -8.55
CA GLY A 117 1.00 -1.83 -7.21
C GLY A 117 -0.04 -2.39 -6.22
N LEU A 118 -1.29 -2.54 -6.67
CA LEU A 118 -2.33 -3.17 -5.85
C LEU A 118 -2.02 -4.65 -5.56
N ALA A 119 -1.44 -5.37 -6.53
CA ALA A 119 -0.99 -6.75 -6.30
C ALA A 119 0.11 -6.82 -5.24
N ALA A 120 1.08 -5.90 -5.27
CA ALA A 120 2.14 -5.77 -4.29
C ALA A 120 1.59 -5.44 -2.89
N ALA A 121 0.70 -4.46 -2.79
CA ALA A 121 0.05 -4.10 -1.53
C ALA A 121 -0.72 -5.29 -0.92
N TYR A 122 -1.49 -6.03 -1.74
CA TYR A 122 -2.19 -7.23 -1.26
C TYR A 122 -1.25 -8.35 -0.84
N ALA A 123 -0.10 -8.51 -1.49
CA ALA A 123 0.92 -9.48 -1.06
C ALA A 123 1.46 -9.15 0.32
N GLN A 124 1.73 -7.88 0.61
CA GLN A 124 2.25 -7.41 1.90
C GLN A 124 1.26 -7.63 3.05
N ILE A 125 -0.04 -7.42 2.82
CA ILE A 125 -1.08 -7.64 3.85
C ILE A 125 -1.61 -9.08 3.90
N GLY A 126 -0.99 -10.00 3.15
CA GLY A 126 -1.32 -11.43 3.18
C GLY A 126 -2.56 -11.85 2.39
N ARG A 127 -3.18 -10.94 1.60
CA ARG A 127 -4.30 -11.24 0.70
C ARG A 127 -3.77 -11.89 -0.60
N LYS A 128 -3.25 -13.10 -0.46
CA LYS A 128 -2.47 -13.77 -1.52
C LYS A 128 -3.27 -14.02 -2.79
N GLN A 129 -4.52 -14.48 -2.66
CA GLN A 129 -5.35 -14.75 -3.83
C GLN A 129 -5.73 -13.47 -4.57
N CYS A 130 -5.99 -12.38 -3.84
CA CYS A 130 -6.25 -11.08 -4.46
C CYS A 130 -5.04 -10.61 -5.28
N SER A 131 -3.83 -10.74 -4.73
CA SER A 131 -2.59 -10.44 -5.43
C SER A 131 -2.40 -11.30 -6.69
N ILE A 132 -2.62 -12.62 -6.59
CA ILE A 132 -2.54 -13.55 -7.72
C ILE A 132 -3.54 -13.17 -8.82
N ASN A 133 -4.77 -12.81 -8.46
CA ASN A 133 -5.79 -12.39 -9.43
C ASN A 133 -5.37 -11.13 -10.20
N LEU A 134 -4.75 -10.16 -9.53
CA LEU A 134 -4.25 -8.94 -10.17
C LEU A 134 -3.05 -9.21 -11.08
N LEU A 135 -2.13 -10.07 -10.66
CA LEU A 135 -1.02 -10.51 -11.52
C LEU A 135 -1.52 -11.33 -12.71
N THR A 136 -2.57 -12.12 -12.53
CA THR A 136 -3.26 -12.82 -13.62
C THR A 136 -3.87 -11.83 -14.61
N ARG A 137 -4.54 -10.77 -14.09
CA ARG A 137 -5.05 -9.67 -14.90
C ARG A 137 -3.95 -8.97 -15.68
N LEU A 138 -2.80 -8.73 -15.04
CA LEU A 138 -1.62 -8.17 -15.69
C LEU A 138 -1.20 -9.02 -16.89
N LEU A 139 -1.09 -10.34 -16.70
CA LEU A 139 -0.74 -11.28 -17.77
C LEU A 139 -1.78 -11.28 -18.90
N GLN A 140 -3.06 -11.14 -18.58
CA GLN A 140 -4.15 -11.03 -19.57
C GLN A 140 -4.06 -9.75 -20.43
N MET A 141 -3.42 -8.68 -19.92
CA MET A 141 -3.16 -7.47 -20.71
C MET A 141 -1.95 -7.58 -21.64
N ARG A 142 -1.10 -8.59 -21.46
CA ARG A 142 0.16 -8.79 -22.21
C ARG A 142 -0.02 -8.85 -23.74
N PRO A 143 -1.06 -9.52 -24.29
CA PRO A 143 -1.27 -9.59 -25.73
C PRO A 143 -1.68 -8.26 -26.37
N HIS A 144 -2.11 -7.29 -25.56
CA HIS A 144 -2.59 -6.02 -26.08
C HIS A 144 -1.43 -5.11 -26.50
N PRO A 145 -1.34 -4.70 -27.80
CA PRO A 145 -0.17 -4.00 -28.32
C PRO A 145 0.20 -2.73 -27.54
N SER A 146 -0.80 -1.94 -27.09
CA SER A 146 -0.56 -0.71 -26.35
C SER A 146 -0.14 -0.93 -24.88
N LYS A 147 -0.25 -2.16 -24.37
CA LYS A 147 0.09 -2.51 -22.98
C LYS A 147 1.28 -3.45 -22.86
N HIS A 148 1.66 -4.09 -23.94
CA HIS A 148 2.72 -5.09 -23.97
C HIS A 148 4.01 -4.59 -23.29
N GLY A 149 4.51 -3.44 -23.66
CA GLY A 149 5.75 -2.89 -23.10
C GLY A 149 5.67 -2.60 -21.60
N GLU A 150 4.55 -2.04 -21.14
CA GLU A 150 4.32 -1.76 -19.72
C GLU A 150 4.22 -3.07 -18.91
N VAL A 151 3.54 -4.07 -19.45
CA VAL A 151 3.38 -5.39 -18.81
C VAL A 151 4.71 -6.13 -18.73
N GLU A 152 5.51 -6.15 -19.81
CA GLU A 152 6.84 -6.76 -19.79
C GLU A 152 7.76 -6.08 -18.77
N ALA A 153 7.72 -4.76 -18.66
CA ALA A 153 8.50 -4.05 -17.65
C ALA A 153 8.07 -4.41 -16.22
N ALA A 154 6.77 -4.61 -16.00
CA ALA A 154 6.25 -5.05 -14.70
C ALA A 154 6.68 -6.50 -14.37
N ILE A 155 6.63 -7.40 -15.35
CA ILE A 155 7.10 -8.79 -15.21
C ILE A 155 8.63 -8.83 -14.97
N ASP A 156 9.40 -8.02 -15.67
CA ASP A 156 10.86 -7.92 -15.47
C ASP A 156 11.21 -7.46 -14.05
N ARG A 157 10.42 -6.53 -13.49
CA ARG A 157 10.55 -6.09 -12.09
C ARG A 157 10.19 -7.22 -11.13
N LEU A 158 9.05 -7.86 -11.34
CA LEU A 158 8.58 -8.98 -10.52
C LEU A 158 9.62 -10.09 -10.44
N LEU A 159 10.22 -10.44 -11.58
CA LEU A 159 11.20 -11.54 -11.69
C LEU A 159 12.64 -11.11 -11.37
N GLY A 160 12.92 -9.83 -11.26
CA GLY A 160 14.27 -9.31 -11.06
C GLY A 160 15.20 -9.52 -12.26
N ARG A 161 14.67 -9.57 -13.49
CA ARG A 161 15.47 -9.87 -14.70
C ARG A 161 16.34 -8.70 -15.15
N LYS A 162 15.76 -7.52 -15.35
CA LYS A 162 16.46 -6.31 -15.83
C LYS A 162 16.72 -5.28 -14.72
N GLN A 163 16.11 -5.47 -13.58
CA GLN A 163 16.20 -4.60 -12.41
C GLN A 163 16.20 -5.43 -11.14
N ALA A 164 16.37 -4.81 -9.97
CA ALA A 164 16.32 -5.51 -8.69
C ALA A 164 14.98 -6.22 -8.52
N LEU A 165 15.03 -7.43 -7.91
CA LEU A 165 13.85 -8.19 -7.54
C LEU A 165 12.97 -7.36 -6.62
N ASP A 166 11.68 -7.31 -6.95
CA ASP A 166 10.71 -6.60 -6.12
C ASP A 166 10.49 -7.38 -4.80
N PRO A 167 10.80 -6.78 -3.64
CA PRO A 167 10.68 -7.46 -2.35
C PRO A 167 9.23 -7.64 -1.90
N ASP A 168 8.27 -6.89 -2.46
CA ASP A 168 6.87 -6.88 -2.03
C ASP A 168 6.19 -8.24 -2.15
N PHE A 169 6.65 -9.06 -3.08
CA PHE A 169 6.13 -10.40 -3.31
C PHE A 169 6.84 -11.51 -2.54
N MET A 170 7.82 -11.19 -1.70
CA MET A 170 8.52 -12.19 -0.87
C MET A 170 7.56 -13.04 0.01
N PRO A 171 6.46 -12.51 0.58
CA PRO A 171 5.49 -13.31 1.33
C PRO A 171 4.80 -14.40 0.50
N MET A 172 4.77 -14.25 -0.83
CA MET A 172 4.13 -15.17 -1.76
C MET A 172 5.08 -16.25 -2.32
N ARG A 173 6.37 -16.13 -2.12
CA ARG A 173 7.41 -16.99 -2.73
C ARG A 173 7.16 -18.49 -2.56
N ARG A 174 6.54 -18.91 -1.44
CA ARG A 174 6.24 -20.32 -1.12
C ARG A 174 4.84 -20.76 -1.55
N ASP A 175 4.01 -19.84 -2.06
CA ASP A 175 2.65 -20.17 -2.51
C ASP A 175 2.72 -20.85 -3.88
N GLU A 176 2.15 -22.05 -3.98
CA GLU A 176 2.19 -22.86 -5.19
C GLU A 176 1.44 -22.18 -6.36
N ARG A 177 0.32 -21.53 -6.06
CA ARG A 177 -0.47 -20.79 -7.05
C ARG A 177 0.34 -19.64 -7.67
N PHE A 178 1.12 -18.95 -6.83
CA PHE A 178 2.01 -17.89 -7.28
C PHE A 178 3.12 -18.44 -8.17
N ARG A 179 3.74 -19.58 -7.81
CA ARG A 179 4.77 -20.23 -8.63
C ARG A 179 4.23 -20.66 -9.99
N THR A 180 3.04 -21.27 -10.02
CA THR A 180 2.37 -21.64 -11.28
C THR A 180 2.08 -20.42 -12.17
N LEU A 181 1.71 -19.28 -11.56
CA LEU A 181 1.52 -18.04 -12.31
C LEU A 181 2.85 -17.51 -12.88
N ILE A 182 3.93 -17.57 -12.11
CA ILE A 182 5.27 -17.21 -12.61
C ILE A 182 5.69 -18.08 -13.79
N GLU A 183 5.47 -19.39 -13.72
CA GLU A 183 5.72 -20.32 -14.85
C GLU A 183 4.97 -19.86 -16.11
N LYS A 184 3.69 -19.48 -15.98
CA LYS A 184 2.91 -18.94 -17.11
C LYS A 184 3.46 -17.62 -17.64
N MET A 185 3.96 -16.73 -16.78
CA MET A 185 4.61 -15.50 -17.21
C MET A 185 5.89 -15.76 -17.98
N CYS A 186 6.53 -16.89 -17.72
CA CYS A 186 7.75 -17.35 -18.39
C CYS A 186 7.51 -18.12 -19.68
N GLU A 187 6.29 -18.52 -19.98
CA GLU A 187 5.94 -19.21 -21.21
C GLU A 187 6.38 -18.40 -22.44
N GLY A 188 7.06 -19.06 -23.37
CA GLY A 188 7.61 -18.42 -24.58
C GLY A 188 8.92 -17.66 -24.35
N THR A 189 9.45 -17.65 -23.12
CA THR A 189 10.81 -17.17 -22.85
C THR A 189 11.77 -18.35 -22.85
N ASN A 190 12.94 -18.22 -23.50
CA ASN A 190 14.00 -19.24 -23.44
C ASN A 190 14.92 -19.03 -22.22
N ASP A 191 14.43 -18.35 -21.18
CA ASP A 191 15.22 -18.06 -19.99
C ASP A 191 15.05 -19.20 -18.96
N PRO A 192 16.08 -20.05 -18.76
CA PRO A 192 16.03 -21.14 -17.79
C PRO A 192 15.93 -20.65 -16.34
N ASN A 193 16.22 -19.38 -16.08
CA ASN A 193 16.18 -18.74 -14.76
C ASN A 193 14.88 -17.95 -14.55
N CYS A 194 13.86 -18.14 -15.38
CA CYS A 194 12.58 -17.45 -15.25
C CYS A 194 11.78 -18.00 -14.05
N VAL A 195 12.29 -17.76 -12.85
CA VAL A 195 11.65 -18.06 -11.57
C VAL A 195 11.82 -16.89 -10.61
N TYR A 196 10.86 -16.70 -9.73
CA TYR A 196 10.93 -15.61 -8.77
C TYR A 196 12.15 -15.77 -7.84
N GLY A 197 13.08 -14.83 -7.92
CA GLY A 197 14.26 -14.78 -7.05
C GLY A 197 15.46 -15.65 -7.46
N ALA A 198 15.45 -16.28 -8.65
CA ALA A 198 16.53 -17.16 -9.12
C ALA A 198 17.91 -16.49 -9.22
N GLN A 199 17.99 -15.19 -9.42
CA GLN A 199 19.28 -14.51 -9.62
C GLN A 199 20.14 -14.39 -8.36
N LYS A 200 19.63 -14.70 -7.16
CA LYS A 200 20.43 -14.67 -5.93
C LYS A 200 21.27 -15.92 -5.68
N GLU A 201 20.87 -17.05 -6.23
CA GLU A 201 21.59 -18.33 -5.98
C GLU A 201 22.87 -18.50 -6.82
N GLY A 202 23.01 -17.74 -7.90
CA GLY A 202 24.16 -17.82 -8.81
C GLY A 202 25.36 -16.94 -8.44
N ARG A 203 25.27 -16.07 -7.42
CA ARG A 203 26.32 -15.10 -7.09
C ARG A 203 27.19 -15.47 -5.87
N GLU A 204 26.86 -16.56 -5.21
CA GLU A 204 27.62 -17.07 -4.04
C GLU A 204 28.42 -18.34 -4.32
N ARG A 205 28.89 -18.53 -5.55
CA ARG A 205 29.89 -19.61 -5.86
C ARG A 205 31.16 -19.00 -6.40
#